data_7ce36d4e7c47f1bdeb8e07b4c130013a
#
_entry.id   7ce36d4e7c47f1bdeb8e07b4c130013a
#
_cell.length_a   1.000
_cell.length_b   1.000
_cell.length_c   1.000
_cell.angle_alpha   90.00
_cell.angle_beta   90.00
_cell.angle_gamma   90.00
#
_symmetry.space_group_name_H-M   'P 1'
#
loop_
_entity.id
_entity.type
_entity.pdbx_description
1 polymer ?
#
loop_
_entity_poly.entity_id
_entity_poly.type
_entity_poly.pdbx_seq_one_letter_code
_entity_poly.pdbx_strand_id
1 'polypeptide(L)'
;MKFWPGLFTGIAATLAAGALWHGPLGAANRVTARIEGDARIVLDNYEMPRITARLEHSPLRRTLLLAGPADDFQRREIVRLLATLPGVGAARWVDAPEAAGLPLLAEAELMALVGYAIGMIFAYLLELRRRAHVLDRF
;
A
#
# COMPACT_ATOMS: atom_id res chain seq x y z
N MET A 1 -25.14 -24.12 -13.35
CA MET A 1 -24.72 -22.75 -13.01
C MET A 1 -23.20 -22.68 -13.08
N LYS A 2 -22.62 -21.94 -14.07
CA LYS A 2 -21.15 -21.84 -14.26
C LYS A 2 -20.67 -20.47 -13.75
N PHE A 3 -20.73 -20.23 -12.42
CA PHE A 3 -20.21 -18.99 -11.82
C PHE A 3 -18.67 -18.96 -11.70
N TRP A 4 -18.05 -20.12 -11.64
CA TRP A 4 -16.63 -20.29 -11.41
C TRP A 4 -15.71 -19.61 -12.45
N PRO A 5 -15.96 -19.71 -13.77
CA PRO A 5 -15.06 -19.08 -14.73
C PRO A 5 -15.07 -17.54 -14.60
N GLY A 6 -16.23 -16.90 -14.38
CA GLY A 6 -16.30 -15.46 -14.17
C GLY A 6 -15.57 -14.98 -12.92
N LEU A 7 -15.66 -15.76 -11.81
CA LEU A 7 -14.94 -15.46 -10.58
C LEU A 7 -13.41 -15.50 -10.81
N PHE A 8 -12.90 -16.57 -11.40
CA PHE A 8 -11.46 -16.72 -11.66
C PHE A 8 -10.95 -15.66 -12.65
N THR A 9 -11.72 -15.35 -13.68
CA THR A 9 -11.36 -14.30 -14.64
C THR A 9 -11.27 -12.92 -13.95
N GLY A 10 -12.22 -12.60 -13.06
CA GLY A 10 -12.21 -11.36 -12.32
C GLY A 10 -11.01 -11.25 -11.38
N ILE A 11 -10.70 -12.30 -10.62
CA ILE A 11 -9.51 -12.34 -9.75
C ILE A 11 -8.23 -12.18 -10.58
N ALA A 12 -8.08 -12.93 -11.66
CA ALA A 12 -6.90 -12.85 -12.52
C ALA A 12 -6.72 -11.44 -13.14
N ALA A 13 -7.81 -10.82 -13.59
CA ALA A 13 -7.78 -9.47 -14.14
C ALA A 13 -7.39 -8.44 -13.07
N THR A 14 -7.89 -8.56 -11.84
CA THR A 14 -7.54 -7.68 -10.72
C THR A 14 -6.06 -7.77 -10.38
N LEU A 15 -5.53 -9.00 -10.25
CA LEU A 15 -4.11 -9.22 -9.96
C LEU A 15 -3.21 -8.71 -11.10
N ALA A 16 -3.58 -8.96 -12.35
CA ALA A 16 -2.84 -8.46 -13.51
C ALA A 16 -2.84 -6.92 -13.57
N ALA A 17 -3.98 -6.28 -13.32
CA ALA A 17 -4.09 -4.82 -13.30
C ALA A 17 -3.23 -4.22 -12.17
N GLY A 18 -3.24 -4.80 -10.97
CA GLY A 18 -2.41 -4.37 -9.86
C GLY A 18 -0.92 -4.50 -10.16
N ALA A 19 -0.49 -5.64 -10.68
CA ALA A 19 0.90 -5.88 -11.06
C ALA A 19 1.39 -4.90 -12.15
N LEU A 20 0.55 -4.62 -13.18
CA LEU A 20 0.86 -3.65 -14.23
C LEU A 20 0.95 -2.23 -13.67
N TRP A 21 0.02 -1.84 -12.78
CA TRP A 21 -0.01 -0.51 -12.19
C TRP A 21 1.21 -0.24 -11.32
N HIS A 22 1.55 -1.17 -10.44
CA HIS A 22 2.69 -1.01 -9.53
C HIS A 22 4.05 -1.18 -10.21
N GLY A 23 4.15 -2.04 -11.20
CA GLY A 23 5.38 -2.30 -11.94
C GLY A 23 5.58 -1.35 -13.13
N PRO A 24 5.23 -1.76 -14.39
CA PRO A 24 5.56 -1.01 -15.60
C PRO A 24 4.99 0.40 -15.67
N LEU A 25 3.82 0.65 -15.06
CA LEU A 25 3.21 1.99 -15.03
C LEU A 25 3.83 2.92 -13.98
N GLY A 26 4.78 2.44 -13.18
CA GLY A 26 5.63 3.25 -12.30
C GLY A 26 4.91 3.86 -11.09
N ALA A 27 3.75 3.32 -10.68
CA ALA A 27 3.06 3.82 -9.50
C ALA A 27 3.91 3.64 -8.24
N ALA A 28 4.61 2.51 -8.10
CA ALA A 28 5.54 2.26 -7.01
C ALA A 28 6.64 3.34 -6.92
N ASN A 29 7.26 3.67 -8.06
CA ASN A 29 8.32 4.68 -8.13
C ASN A 29 7.81 6.08 -7.74
N ARG A 30 6.58 6.44 -8.15
CA ARG A 30 5.97 7.73 -7.77
C ARG A 30 5.70 7.81 -6.27
N VAL A 31 5.19 6.74 -5.68
CA VAL A 31 4.95 6.66 -4.23
C VAL A 31 6.27 6.77 -3.47
N THR A 32 7.29 6.02 -3.89
CA THR A 32 8.64 6.08 -3.29
C THR A 32 9.19 7.51 -3.34
N ALA A 33 9.25 8.12 -4.52
CA ALA A 33 9.80 9.46 -4.70
C ALA A 33 9.08 10.51 -3.85
N ARG A 34 7.75 10.40 -3.71
CA ARG A 34 6.96 11.29 -2.86
C ARG A 34 7.32 11.12 -1.39
N ILE A 35 7.29 9.90 -0.87
CA ILE A 35 7.57 9.64 0.56
C ILE A 35 9.01 10.03 0.93
N GLU A 36 9.99 9.69 0.08
CA GLU A 36 11.38 10.06 0.29
C GLU A 36 11.59 11.58 0.20
N GLY A 37 10.87 12.26 -0.69
CA GLY A 37 10.87 13.72 -0.79
C GLY A 37 10.29 14.39 0.44
N ASP A 38 9.13 13.92 0.91
CA ASP A 38 8.49 14.45 2.14
C ASP A 38 9.41 14.23 3.36
N ALA A 39 10.04 13.05 3.47
CA ALA A 39 11.00 12.77 4.52
C ALA A 39 12.23 13.68 4.45
N ARG A 40 12.72 13.98 3.24
CA ARG A 40 13.85 14.91 3.05
C ARG A 40 13.51 16.31 3.53
N ILE A 41 12.32 16.83 3.18
CA ILE A 41 11.85 18.15 3.63
C ILE A 41 11.81 18.22 5.16
N VAL A 42 11.31 17.18 5.81
CA VAL A 42 11.28 17.13 7.28
C VAL A 42 12.69 17.15 7.86
N LEU A 43 13.60 16.30 7.36
CA LEU A 43 14.98 16.25 7.84
C LEU A 43 15.72 17.59 7.63
N ASP A 44 15.47 18.29 6.53
CA ASP A 44 16.06 19.60 6.26
C ASP A 44 15.51 20.67 7.21
N ASN A 45 14.21 20.63 7.54
CA ASN A 45 13.61 21.55 8.52
C ASN A 45 14.17 21.36 9.94
N TYR A 46 14.65 20.17 10.26
CA TYR A 46 15.32 19.88 11.53
C TYR A 46 16.84 20.00 11.47
N GLU A 47 17.38 20.60 10.40
CA GLU A 47 18.83 20.81 10.19
C GLU A 47 19.66 19.52 10.24
N MET A 48 19.09 18.42 9.72
CA MET A 48 19.72 17.09 9.71
C MET A 48 20.13 16.63 8.29
N PRO A 49 20.95 17.40 7.55
CA PRO A 49 21.28 17.11 6.14
C PRO A 49 22.07 15.81 5.94
N ARG A 50 22.73 15.30 7.02
CA ARG A 50 23.54 14.09 6.97
C ARG A 50 22.72 12.80 7.16
N ILE A 51 21.47 12.90 7.56
CA ILE A 51 20.57 11.76 7.68
C ILE A 51 19.87 11.54 6.36
N THR A 52 19.88 10.29 5.89
CA THR A 52 19.16 9.87 4.70
C THR A 52 17.97 9.00 5.10
N ALA A 53 16.87 9.17 4.38
CA ALA A 53 15.66 8.38 4.54
C ALA A 53 15.29 7.76 3.19
N ARG A 54 15.19 6.44 3.11
CA ARG A 54 14.84 5.71 1.91
C ARG A 54 13.78 4.66 2.20
N LEU A 55 12.84 4.48 1.29
CA LEU A 55 11.86 3.42 1.41
C LEU A 55 12.52 2.05 1.20
N GLU A 56 12.10 1.03 1.94
CA GLU A 56 12.59 -0.35 1.77
C GLU A 56 12.11 -0.90 0.42
N HIS A 57 13.06 -1.32 -0.44
CA HIS A 57 12.78 -1.64 -1.85
C HIS A 57 12.69 -3.14 -2.17
N SER A 58 13.19 -4.01 -1.31
CA SER A 58 13.31 -5.44 -1.63
C SER A 58 12.73 -6.35 -0.53
N PRO A 59 11.43 -6.59 -0.53
CA PRO A 59 10.34 -6.04 -1.36
C PRO A 59 9.97 -4.61 -0.96
N LEU A 60 9.36 -3.83 -1.86
CA LEU A 60 8.90 -2.48 -1.55
C LEU A 60 7.87 -2.52 -0.40
N ARG A 61 8.21 -1.87 0.70
CA ARG A 61 7.38 -1.77 1.92
C ARG A 61 7.21 -0.31 2.31
N ARG A 62 6.21 -0.03 3.11
CA ARG A 62 6.00 1.31 3.71
C ARG A 62 6.95 1.57 4.90
N THR A 63 8.07 0.91 4.93
CA THR A 63 9.10 1.06 5.96
C THR A 63 10.17 2.01 5.46
N LEU A 64 10.36 3.13 6.18
CA LEU A 64 11.39 4.11 5.88
C LEU A 64 12.69 3.71 6.60
N LEU A 65 13.74 3.46 5.85
CA LEU A 65 15.07 3.13 6.33
C LEU A 65 15.88 4.40 6.52
N LEU A 66 16.41 4.60 7.73
CA LEU A 66 17.18 5.75 8.11
C LEU A 66 18.66 5.39 8.23
N ALA A 67 19.53 6.23 7.71
CA ALA A 67 20.97 6.08 7.84
C ALA A 67 21.64 7.44 8.01
N GLY A 68 22.71 7.48 8.81
CA GLY A 68 23.49 8.69 9.07
C GLY A 68 23.90 8.81 10.55
N PRO A 69 24.70 9.81 10.88
CA PRO A 69 25.14 10.06 12.25
C PRO A 69 24.00 10.71 13.05
N ALA A 70 23.61 10.06 14.14
CA ALA A 70 22.65 10.60 15.10
C ALA A 70 22.90 9.96 16.48
N ASP A 71 22.69 10.73 17.53
CA ASP A 71 22.71 10.20 18.91
C ASP A 71 21.42 9.42 19.22
N ASP A 72 21.38 8.72 20.34
CA ASP A 72 20.27 7.85 20.72
C ASP A 72 18.94 8.62 20.92
N PHE A 73 19.01 9.85 21.33
CA PHE A 73 17.81 10.71 21.48
C PHE A 73 17.29 11.11 20.10
N GLN A 74 18.17 11.63 19.26
CA GLN A 74 17.82 12.01 17.87
C GLN A 74 17.27 10.81 17.09
N ARG A 75 17.89 9.63 17.25
CA ARG A 75 17.41 8.39 16.60
C ARG A 75 15.95 8.08 16.93
N ARG A 76 15.58 8.16 18.21
CA ARG A 76 14.20 7.90 18.63
C ARG A 76 13.23 8.95 18.13
N GLU A 77 13.58 10.23 18.24
CA GLU A 77 12.70 11.33 17.81
C GLU A 77 12.51 11.36 16.30
N ILE A 78 13.55 11.13 15.51
CA ILE A 78 13.44 11.07 14.04
C ILE A 78 12.53 9.93 13.61
N VAL A 79 12.68 8.73 14.18
CA VAL A 79 11.80 7.58 13.90
C VAL A 79 10.35 7.95 14.20
N ARG A 80 10.09 8.54 15.37
CA ARG A 80 8.75 8.97 15.78
C ARG A 80 8.17 10.00 14.82
N LEU A 81 8.96 11.00 14.46
CA LEU A 81 8.55 12.08 13.57
C LEU A 81 8.24 11.57 12.16
N LEU A 82 9.15 10.80 11.56
CA LEU A 82 8.99 10.30 10.21
C LEU A 82 7.91 9.21 10.08
N ALA A 83 7.61 8.48 11.15
CA ALA A 83 6.50 7.54 11.18
C ALA A 83 5.13 8.21 11.08
N THR A 84 5.02 9.53 11.31
CA THR A 84 3.77 10.28 11.15
C THR A 84 3.51 10.74 9.71
N LEU A 85 4.48 10.57 8.80
CA LEU A 85 4.34 11.00 7.41
C LEU A 85 3.28 10.18 6.66
N PRO A 86 2.48 10.81 5.82
CA PRO A 86 1.50 10.12 4.99
C PRO A 86 2.16 9.05 4.10
N GLY A 87 1.67 7.83 4.17
CA GLY A 87 2.19 6.71 3.38
C GLY A 87 3.33 5.93 4.05
N VAL A 88 3.89 6.40 5.15
CA VAL A 88 4.85 5.65 5.98
C VAL A 88 4.08 4.75 6.95
N GLY A 89 4.38 3.46 6.94
CA GLY A 89 3.83 2.50 7.90
C GLY A 89 4.73 2.33 9.13
N ALA A 90 6.05 2.44 8.92
CA ALA A 90 7.06 2.39 9.97
C ALA A 90 8.32 3.14 9.55
N ALA A 91 9.09 3.62 10.51
CA ALA A 91 10.44 4.12 10.28
C ALA A 91 11.42 3.39 11.19
N ARG A 92 12.59 3.04 10.69
CA ARG A 92 13.64 2.37 11.46
C ARG A 92 15.04 2.72 10.95
N TRP A 93 16.02 2.54 11.78
CA TRP A 93 17.42 2.64 11.35
C TRP A 93 17.85 1.35 10.64
N VAL A 94 18.79 1.47 9.70
CA VAL A 94 19.29 0.33 8.91
C VAL A 94 19.89 -0.77 9.79
N ASP A 95 20.51 -0.38 10.91
CA ASP A 95 21.10 -1.27 11.92
C ASP A 95 20.07 -1.90 12.89
N ALA A 96 18.80 -1.49 12.84
CA ALA A 96 17.73 -2.05 13.65
C ALA A 96 17.14 -3.33 13.01
N PRO A 97 16.56 -4.25 13.80
CA PRO A 97 15.94 -5.45 13.26
C PRO A 97 14.82 -5.11 12.26
N GLU A 98 14.61 -5.99 11.27
CA GLU A 98 13.57 -5.82 10.28
C GLU A 98 12.18 -5.76 10.92
N ALA A 99 11.40 -4.78 10.50
CA ALA A 99 10.01 -4.69 10.91
C ALA A 99 9.16 -5.68 10.10
N ALA A 100 8.28 -6.43 10.79
CA ALA A 100 7.28 -7.23 10.11
C ALA A 100 6.28 -6.31 9.40
N GLY A 101 6.11 -6.49 8.09
CA GLY A 101 5.16 -5.70 7.30
C GLY A 101 4.89 -6.37 5.96
N LEU A 102 3.69 -6.17 5.43
CA LEU A 102 3.35 -6.66 4.10
C LEU A 102 4.04 -5.81 3.02
N PRO A 103 4.46 -6.42 1.90
CA PRO A 103 4.87 -5.66 0.73
C PRO A 103 3.74 -4.74 0.24
N LEU A 104 4.09 -3.56 -0.25
CA LEU A 104 3.11 -2.57 -0.75
C LEU A 104 2.19 -3.15 -1.83
N LEU A 105 2.73 -3.98 -2.71
CA LEU A 105 1.94 -4.68 -3.73
C LEU A 105 0.91 -5.62 -3.09
N ALA A 106 1.30 -6.38 -2.07
CA ALA A 106 0.38 -7.30 -1.39
C ALA A 106 -0.74 -6.55 -0.65
N GLU A 107 -0.45 -5.40 -0.04
CA GLU A 107 -1.48 -4.54 0.56
C GLU A 107 -2.48 -4.05 -0.50
N ALA A 108 -1.98 -3.56 -1.64
CA ALA A 108 -2.82 -3.06 -2.73
C ALA A 108 -3.69 -4.17 -3.33
N GLU A 109 -3.12 -5.34 -3.59
CA GLU A 109 -3.85 -6.49 -4.12
C GLU A 109 -4.92 -7.01 -3.14
N LEU A 110 -4.60 -7.05 -1.85
CA LEU A 110 -5.58 -7.44 -0.82
C LEU A 110 -6.78 -6.49 -0.82
N MET A 111 -6.53 -5.17 -0.86
CA MET A 111 -7.61 -4.17 -0.91
C MET A 111 -8.44 -4.27 -2.19
N ALA A 112 -7.80 -4.52 -3.33
CA ALA A 112 -8.49 -4.72 -4.61
C ALA A 112 -9.36 -5.98 -4.59
N LEU A 113 -8.89 -7.08 -4.02
CA LEU A 113 -9.66 -8.32 -3.87
C LEU A 113 -10.85 -8.15 -2.91
N VAL A 114 -10.68 -7.43 -1.81
CA VAL A 114 -11.79 -7.09 -0.89
C VAL A 114 -12.83 -6.25 -1.63
N GLY A 115 -12.43 -5.23 -2.37
CA GLY A 115 -13.33 -4.42 -3.18
C GLY A 115 -14.08 -5.25 -4.23
N TYR A 116 -13.40 -6.17 -4.89
CA TYR A 116 -14.01 -7.11 -5.84
C TYR A 116 -15.07 -8.00 -5.17
N ALA A 117 -14.76 -8.57 -3.99
CA ALA A 117 -15.70 -9.40 -3.24
C ALA A 117 -16.95 -8.62 -2.82
N ILE A 118 -16.80 -7.39 -2.32
CA ILE A 118 -17.91 -6.50 -1.98
C ILE A 118 -18.75 -6.20 -3.24
N GLY A 119 -18.12 -5.88 -4.35
CA GLY A 119 -18.80 -5.64 -5.63
C GLY A 119 -19.61 -6.85 -6.11
N MET A 120 -19.09 -8.06 -5.98
CA MET A 120 -19.80 -9.31 -6.29
C MET A 120 -21.03 -9.52 -5.41
N ILE A 121 -20.92 -9.27 -4.10
CA ILE A 121 -22.07 -9.36 -3.18
C ILE A 121 -23.14 -8.35 -3.57
N PHE A 122 -22.74 -7.12 -3.85
CA PHE A 122 -23.67 -6.07 -4.25
C PHE A 122 -24.39 -6.40 -5.57
N ALA A 123 -23.66 -6.86 -6.58
CA ALA A 123 -24.23 -7.29 -7.85
C ALA A 123 -25.22 -8.46 -7.66
N TYR A 124 -24.90 -9.41 -6.79
CA TYR A 124 -25.80 -10.51 -6.45
C TYR A 124 -27.09 -10.03 -5.80
N LEU A 125 -27.01 -9.12 -4.84
CA LEU A 125 -28.17 -8.53 -4.16
C LEU A 125 -29.06 -7.75 -5.14
N LEU A 126 -28.48 -6.99 -6.07
CA LEU A 126 -29.22 -6.29 -7.11
C LEU A 126 -29.98 -7.27 -8.03
N GLU A 127 -29.32 -8.36 -8.40
CA GLU A 127 -29.97 -9.38 -9.24
C GLU A 127 -31.12 -10.08 -8.51
N LEU A 128 -30.97 -10.39 -7.22
CA LEU A 128 -32.06 -10.91 -6.39
C LEU A 128 -33.25 -9.95 -6.34
N ARG A 129 -32.99 -8.66 -6.10
CA ARG A 129 -34.01 -7.63 -6.05
C ARG A 129 -34.73 -7.50 -7.39
N ARG A 130 -34.00 -7.54 -8.51
CA ARG A 130 -34.58 -7.51 -9.85
C ARG A 130 -35.49 -8.69 -10.09
N ARG A 131 -35.11 -9.90 -9.67
CA ARG A 131 -35.95 -11.11 -9.82
C ARG A 131 -37.23 -11.03 -8.99
N ALA A 132 -37.16 -10.51 -7.76
CA ALA A 132 -38.33 -10.32 -6.90
C ALA A 132 -39.34 -9.40 -7.57
N HIS A 133 -38.93 -8.26 -8.12
CA HIS A 133 -39.84 -7.34 -8.82
C HIS A 133 -40.48 -7.89 -10.12
N VAL A 134 -39.85 -8.87 -10.74
CA VAL A 134 -40.46 -9.55 -11.93
C VAL A 134 -41.56 -10.50 -11.50
N LEU A 135 -41.43 -11.17 -10.36
CA LEU A 135 -42.43 -12.11 -9.83
C LEU A 135 -43.69 -11.40 -9.27
N ASP A 136 -43.55 -10.17 -8.75
CA ASP A 136 -44.65 -9.36 -8.24
C ASP A 136 -45.59 -8.79 -9.37
N ARG A 137 -45.22 -8.98 -10.64
CA ARG A 137 -45.98 -8.47 -11.80
C ARG A 137 -46.88 -9.52 -12.44
N PHE A 138 -46.87 -10.74 -11.93
CA PHE A 138 -47.75 -11.84 -12.39
C PHE A 138 -48.68 -12.30 -11.28
#